data_33b6eae73447f340972989a67e005b4f
#
_entry.id   33b6eae73447f340972989a67e005b4f
#
_cell.length_a   1.000
_cell.length_b   1.000
_cell.length_c   1.000
_cell.angle_alpha   90.00
_cell.angle_beta   90.00
_cell.angle_gamma   90.00
#
_symmetry.space_group_name_H-M   'P 1'
#
loop_
_entity.id
_entity.type
_entity.pdbx_description
1 polymer ?
#
loop_
_entity_poly.entity_id
_entity_poly.type
_entity_poly.pdbx_seq_one_letter_code
_entity_poly.pdbx_strand_id
1 'polypeptide(L)'
;LFERDCSLQRRHQKVIEEAPAPGMSAETREQVCAAAVRAAQAVDYEGAGTIEFIADASEGLRADRIWFMEMNTRLQVEHPVTEEITGVDLVEWQLRVASGEPIPLKQEELRING
;
A
#
# COMPACT_ATOMS: atom_id res chain seq x y z
N LEU A 1 -3.89 2.55 -4.22
CA LEU A 1 -4.58 1.47 -3.49
C LEU A 1 -4.48 1.72 -1.99
N PHE A 2 -4.81 0.73 -1.18
CA PHE A 2 -4.92 0.88 0.27
C PHE A 2 -3.70 0.32 1.00
N GLU A 3 -3.63 0.59 2.29
CA GLU A 3 -2.55 0.13 3.17
C GLU A 3 -2.70 -1.35 3.54
N ARG A 4 -1.60 -1.91 3.98
CA ARG A 4 -1.51 -3.25 4.58
C ARG A 4 -0.67 -3.19 5.86
N ASP A 5 -0.82 -4.17 6.71
CA ASP A 5 0.05 -4.39 7.87
C ASP A 5 0.90 -5.64 7.64
N CYS A 6 2.21 -5.47 7.76
CA CYS A 6 3.20 -6.54 7.63
C CYS A 6 4.08 -6.68 8.89
N SER A 7 3.52 -6.36 10.05
CA SER A 7 4.27 -6.36 11.33
C SER A 7 4.71 -7.75 11.78
N LEU A 8 3.95 -8.79 11.42
CA LEU A 8 4.26 -10.16 11.79
C LEU A 8 5.33 -10.74 10.88
N GLN A 9 6.57 -10.70 11.36
CA GLN A 9 7.75 -11.08 10.62
C GLN A 9 8.55 -12.15 11.37
N ARG A 10 9.33 -12.93 10.62
CA ARG A 10 10.31 -13.87 11.16
C ARG A 10 11.65 -13.63 10.46
N ARG A 11 12.68 -13.28 11.23
CA ARG A 11 14.02 -12.95 10.70
C ARG A 11 13.95 -11.87 9.60
N HIS A 12 13.19 -10.81 9.87
CA HIS A 12 12.94 -9.70 8.93
C HIS A 12 12.24 -10.10 7.62
N GLN A 13 11.61 -11.27 7.59
CA GLN A 13 10.78 -11.72 6.47
C GLN A 13 9.31 -11.60 6.85
N LYS A 14 8.53 -11.01 5.96
CA LYS A 14 7.08 -10.90 6.13
C LYS A 14 6.46 -12.29 6.08
N VAL A 15 5.73 -12.65 7.15
CA VAL A 15 5.09 -13.97 7.28
C VAL A 15 3.59 -13.87 7.16
N ILE A 16 3.01 -12.83 7.76
CA ILE A 16 1.58 -12.56 7.70
C ILE A 16 1.38 -11.13 7.19
N GLU A 17 0.45 -10.98 6.29
CA GLU A 17 0.04 -9.71 5.70
C GLU A 17 -1.45 -9.52 5.93
N GLU A 18 -1.84 -8.39 6.50
CA GLU A 18 -3.24 -8.06 6.75
C GLU A 18 -3.65 -6.80 5.97
N ALA A 19 -4.81 -6.84 5.39
CA ALA A 19 -5.42 -5.69 4.74
C ALA A 19 -6.94 -5.67 4.93
N PRO A 20 -7.53 -4.54 5.34
CA PRO A 20 -6.85 -3.31 5.77
C PRO A 20 -6.07 -3.48 7.07
N ALA A 21 -5.17 -2.54 7.38
CA ALA A 21 -4.38 -2.58 8.62
C ALA A 21 -5.30 -2.50 9.85
N PRO A 22 -5.17 -3.45 10.80
CA PRO A 22 -6.04 -3.45 11.97
C PRO A 22 -5.78 -2.24 12.87
N GLY A 23 -6.85 -1.68 13.43
CA GLY A 23 -6.76 -0.56 14.36
C GLY A 23 -6.41 0.79 13.75
N MET A 24 -6.31 0.89 12.43
CA MET A 24 -6.06 2.16 11.74
C MET A 24 -7.37 2.92 11.52
N SER A 25 -7.43 4.16 12.02
CA SER A 25 -8.57 5.05 11.77
C SER A 25 -8.60 5.51 10.31
N ALA A 26 -9.79 5.92 9.83
CA ALA A 26 -9.94 6.46 8.49
C ALA A 26 -9.05 7.70 8.26
N GLU A 27 -8.94 8.58 9.27
CA GLU A 27 -8.09 9.77 9.22
C GLU A 27 -6.61 9.41 9.09
N THR A 28 -6.12 8.48 9.91
CA THR A 28 -4.73 8.01 9.86
C THR A 28 -4.44 7.35 8.51
N ARG A 29 -5.36 6.52 8.02
CA ARG A 29 -5.26 5.90 6.69
C ARG A 29 -5.10 6.95 5.60
N GLU A 30 -5.95 7.97 5.60
CA GLU A 30 -5.90 9.02 4.60
C GLU A 30 -4.54 9.75 4.61
N GLN A 31 -4.02 10.07 5.79
CA GLN A 31 -2.73 10.74 5.93
C GLN A 31 -1.56 9.88 5.45
N VAL A 32 -1.54 8.59 5.82
CA VAL A 32 -0.49 7.66 5.41
C VAL A 32 -0.54 7.41 3.90
N CYS A 33 -1.72 7.16 3.35
CA CYS A 33 -1.88 6.94 1.91
C CYS A 33 -1.54 8.21 1.10
N ALA A 34 -1.91 9.39 1.58
CA ALA A 34 -1.52 10.64 0.95
C ALA A 34 0.00 10.86 0.97
N ALA A 35 0.66 10.49 2.07
CA ALA A 35 2.12 10.54 2.16
C ALA A 35 2.78 9.59 1.16
N ALA A 36 2.23 8.38 0.99
CA ALA A 36 2.72 7.42 0.01
C ALA A 36 2.59 7.96 -1.42
N VAL A 37 1.46 8.57 -1.76
CA VAL A 37 1.24 9.19 -3.08
C VAL A 37 2.25 10.32 -3.31
N ARG A 38 2.47 11.19 -2.32
CA ARG A 38 3.46 12.27 -2.44
C ARG A 38 4.87 11.74 -2.66
N ALA A 39 5.26 10.66 -1.98
CA ALA A 39 6.57 10.05 -2.15
C ALA A 39 6.76 9.51 -3.58
N ALA A 40 5.76 8.82 -4.12
CA ALA A 40 5.79 8.32 -5.49
C ALA A 40 5.83 9.45 -6.53
N GLN A 41 5.07 10.52 -6.31
CA GLN A 41 5.06 11.70 -7.18
C GLN A 41 6.39 12.43 -7.17
N ALA A 42 7.06 12.50 -6.02
CA ALA A 42 8.35 13.18 -5.89
C ALA A 42 9.46 12.56 -6.78
N VAL A 43 9.35 11.27 -7.09
CA VAL A 43 10.28 10.54 -7.96
C VAL A 43 9.69 10.24 -9.33
N ASP A 44 8.51 10.78 -9.65
CA ASP A 44 7.78 10.56 -10.90
C ASP A 44 7.68 9.07 -11.27
N TYR A 45 7.26 8.26 -10.28
CA TYR A 45 7.25 6.81 -10.41
C TYR A 45 6.07 6.31 -11.26
N GLU A 46 6.35 5.43 -12.20
CA GLU A 46 5.35 4.71 -12.98
C GLU A 46 5.50 3.20 -12.75
N GLY A 47 4.39 2.52 -12.54
CA GLY A 47 4.34 1.07 -12.32
C GLY A 47 3.87 0.69 -10.92
N ALA A 48 3.92 -0.61 -10.62
CA ALA A 48 3.59 -1.10 -9.29
C ALA A 48 4.71 -0.80 -8.29
N GLY A 49 4.35 -0.33 -7.13
CA GLY A 49 5.30 -0.04 -6.07
C GLY A 49 4.61 0.00 -4.71
N THR A 50 5.39 -0.06 -3.66
CA THR A 50 4.92 0.03 -2.28
C THR A 50 5.81 0.98 -1.50
N ILE A 51 5.17 1.86 -0.74
CA ILE A 51 5.86 2.70 0.23
C ILE A 51 5.72 2.02 1.60
N GLU A 52 6.83 1.78 2.25
CA GLU A 52 6.85 1.19 3.58
C GLU A 52 7.07 2.25 4.65
N PHE A 53 6.33 2.11 5.74
CA PHE A 53 6.40 2.98 6.91
C PHE A 53 6.71 2.14 8.14
N ILE A 54 7.36 2.74 9.11
CA ILE A 54 7.49 2.20 10.45
C ILE A 54 6.60 3.00 11.39
N ALA A 55 5.90 2.31 12.28
CA ALA A 55 4.97 2.93 13.22
C ALA A 55 5.30 2.55 14.66
N ASP A 56 5.21 3.52 15.56
CA ASP A 56 5.15 3.26 17.00
C ASP A 56 3.68 3.18 17.41
N ALA A 57 3.19 1.97 17.63
CA ALA A 57 1.81 1.69 17.99
C ALA A 57 1.58 1.55 19.50
N SER A 58 2.54 1.97 20.34
CA SER A 58 2.43 1.87 21.80
C SER A 58 1.22 2.60 22.38
N GLU A 59 0.74 3.64 21.68
CA GLU A 59 -0.48 4.41 22.02
C GLU A 59 -1.54 4.31 20.91
N GLY A 60 -1.57 3.21 20.19
CA GLY A 60 -2.39 3.03 18.98
C GLY A 60 -1.71 3.58 17.73
N LEU A 61 -2.31 3.36 16.57
CA LEU A 61 -1.79 3.88 15.31
C LEU A 61 -2.14 5.36 15.19
N ARG A 62 -1.11 6.21 15.23
CA ARG A 62 -1.23 7.68 15.12
C ARG A 62 -0.37 8.17 13.96
N ALA A 63 -0.91 9.07 13.16
CA ALA A 63 -0.19 9.63 12.01
C ALA A 63 1.10 10.38 12.39
N ASP A 64 1.16 10.97 13.60
CA ASP A 64 2.34 11.66 14.12
C ASP A 64 3.43 10.72 14.64
N ARG A 65 3.15 9.40 14.65
CA ARG A 65 4.09 8.33 15.05
C ARG A 65 4.26 7.28 13.96
N ILE A 66 4.19 7.70 12.71
CA ILE A 66 4.40 6.87 11.53
C ILE A 66 5.43 7.60 10.65
N TRP A 67 6.52 6.91 10.33
CA TRP A 67 7.63 7.46 9.57
C TRP A 67 7.90 6.65 8.32
N PHE A 68 8.24 7.35 7.24
CA PHE A 68 8.70 6.72 6.01
C PHE A 68 9.95 5.87 6.28
N MET A 69 9.99 4.69 5.73
CA MET A 69 11.14 3.79 5.82
C MET A 69 11.80 3.60 4.45
N GLU A 70 11.07 3.07 3.48
CA GLU A 70 11.61 2.84 2.14
C GLU A 70 10.52 2.75 1.08
N MET A 71 10.93 2.77 -0.18
CA MET A 71 10.08 2.51 -1.32
C MET A 71 10.58 1.26 -2.06
N ASN A 72 9.69 0.31 -2.27
CA ASN A 72 9.93 -0.84 -3.14
C ASN A 72 9.36 -0.55 -4.52
N THR A 73 10.23 -0.38 -5.52
CA THR A 73 9.86 -0.04 -6.89
C THR A 73 9.58 -1.30 -7.72
N ARG A 74 8.74 -2.16 -7.21
CA ARG A 74 8.37 -3.44 -7.81
C ARG A 74 7.04 -3.94 -7.26
N LEU A 75 6.45 -4.90 -7.95
CA LEU A 75 5.39 -5.70 -7.39
C LEU A 75 5.95 -6.58 -6.26
N GLN A 76 5.23 -6.68 -5.17
CA GLN A 76 5.64 -7.50 -4.02
C GLN A 76 4.98 -8.87 -4.05
N VAL A 77 5.60 -9.85 -3.36
CA VAL A 77 5.06 -11.21 -3.25
C VAL A 77 3.68 -11.21 -2.57
N GLU A 78 3.46 -10.30 -1.63
CA GLU A 78 2.24 -10.15 -0.84
C GLU A 78 1.12 -9.34 -1.55
N HIS A 79 1.29 -8.95 -2.81
CA HIS A 79 0.28 -8.20 -3.57
C HIS A 79 -1.11 -8.88 -3.64
N PRO A 80 -1.24 -10.22 -3.58
CA PRO A 80 -2.55 -10.87 -3.61
C PRO A 80 -3.50 -10.42 -2.50
N VAL A 81 -2.99 -10.01 -1.36
CA VAL A 81 -3.82 -9.47 -0.27
C VAL A 81 -4.56 -8.21 -0.73
N THR A 82 -3.87 -7.30 -1.40
CA THR A 82 -4.48 -6.11 -2.00
C THR A 82 -5.48 -6.48 -3.09
N GLU A 83 -5.15 -7.45 -3.94
CA GLU A 83 -6.05 -7.92 -5.01
C GLU A 83 -7.34 -8.50 -4.44
N GLU A 84 -7.26 -9.29 -3.38
CA GLU A 84 -8.43 -9.89 -2.74
C GLU A 84 -9.39 -8.85 -2.16
N ILE A 85 -8.87 -7.80 -1.53
CA ILE A 85 -9.74 -6.78 -0.92
C ILE A 85 -10.26 -5.73 -1.91
N THR A 86 -9.64 -5.57 -3.06
CA THR A 86 -10.00 -4.54 -4.06
C THR A 86 -10.61 -5.12 -5.34
N GLY A 87 -10.44 -6.39 -5.60
CA GLY A 87 -10.96 -7.05 -6.81
C GLY A 87 -10.20 -6.67 -8.09
N VAL A 88 -8.97 -6.17 -7.99
CA VAL A 88 -8.15 -5.81 -9.15
C VAL A 88 -7.06 -6.86 -9.43
N ASP A 89 -6.56 -6.91 -10.66
CA ASP A 89 -5.43 -7.73 -11.06
C ASP A 89 -4.23 -6.82 -11.32
N LEU A 90 -3.31 -6.77 -10.36
CA LEU A 90 -2.16 -5.88 -10.42
C LEU A 90 -1.13 -6.28 -11.48
N VAL A 91 -1.01 -7.56 -11.78
CA VAL A 91 -0.13 -8.05 -12.85
C VAL A 91 -0.64 -7.58 -14.21
N GLU A 92 -1.96 -7.72 -14.45
CA GLU A 92 -2.59 -7.20 -15.67
C GLU A 92 -2.40 -5.69 -15.77
N TRP A 93 -2.59 -4.95 -14.67
CA TRP A 93 -2.40 -3.50 -14.66
C TRP A 93 -0.96 -3.09 -14.98
N GLN A 94 0.03 -3.83 -14.49
CA GLN A 94 1.43 -3.59 -14.87
C GLN A 94 1.65 -3.72 -16.37
N LEU A 95 1.09 -4.77 -16.98
CA LEU A 95 1.22 -4.99 -18.42
C LEU A 95 0.51 -3.89 -19.23
N ARG A 96 -0.66 -3.44 -18.78
CA ARG A 96 -1.39 -2.35 -19.42
C ARG A 96 -0.61 -1.03 -19.34
N VAL A 97 -0.09 -0.68 -18.17
CA VAL A 97 0.70 0.55 -17.98
C VAL A 97 1.98 0.50 -18.80
N ALA A 98 2.67 -0.64 -18.83
CA ALA A 98 3.85 -0.83 -19.67
C ALA A 98 3.57 -0.70 -21.17
N SER A 99 2.33 -0.99 -21.58
CA SER A 99 1.86 -0.81 -22.97
C SER A 99 1.42 0.63 -23.28
N GLY A 100 1.52 1.54 -22.32
CA GLY A 100 1.13 2.94 -22.46
C GLY A 100 -0.35 3.22 -22.16
N GLU A 101 -1.08 2.24 -21.64
CA GLU A 101 -2.49 2.44 -21.25
C GLU A 101 -2.59 3.13 -19.88
N PRO A 102 -3.63 3.93 -19.63
CA PRO A 102 -3.91 4.45 -18.30
C PRO A 102 -4.38 3.32 -17.36
N ILE A 103 -4.25 3.55 -16.05
CA ILE A 103 -4.79 2.64 -15.04
C ILE A 103 -6.30 2.50 -15.22
N PRO A 104 -6.85 1.26 -15.27
CA PRO A 104 -8.27 1.03 -15.60
C PRO A 104 -9.29 1.64 -14.64
N LEU A 105 -8.94 1.82 -13.36
CA LEU A 105 -9.82 2.37 -12.33
C LEU A 105 -9.15 3.52 -11.60
N LYS A 106 -9.94 4.50 -11.19
CA LYS A 106 -9.48 5.57 -10.31
C LYS A 106 -9.57 5.13 -8.85
N GLN A 107 -8.80 5.77 -7.98
CA GLN A 107 -8.78 5.45 -6.55
C GLN A 107 -10.18 5.53 -5.91
N GLU A 108 -10.98 6.52 -6.26
CA GLU A 108 -12.32 6.73 -5.73
C GLU A 108 -13.34 5.67 -6.19
N GLU A 109 -13.03 4.89 -7.22
CA GLU A 109 -13.86 3.78 -7.71
C GLU A 109 -13.58 2.47 -6.94
N LEU A 110 -12.49 2.43 -6.19
CA LEU A 110 -12.09 1.24 -5.43
C LEU A 110 -12.82 1.18 -4.09
N ARG A 111 -13.11 -0.05 -3.65
CA ARG A 111 -13.73 -0.33 -2.35
C ARG A 111 -12.95 -1.42 -1.65
N ILE A 112 -12.79 -1.26 -0.34
CA ILE A 112 -12.25 -2.31 0.50
C ILE A 112 -13.35 -3.33 0.77
N ASN A 113 -13.08 -4.58 0.45
CA ASN A 113 -13.96 -5.72 0.71
C ASN A 113 -13.16 -6.81 1.44
N GLY A 114 -12.74 -6.43 2.64
CA GLY A 114 -11.91 -7.31 3.47
C GLY A 114 -12.33 -7.30 4.94
#